data_be3c2f259ecf3de752d07cfc5193d461
#
_entry.id   be3c2f259ecf3de752d07cfc5193d461
#
_cell.length_a   1.000
_cell.length_b   1.000
_cell.length_c   1.000
_cell.angle_alpha   90.00
_cell.angle_beta   90.00
_cell.angle_gamma   90.00
#
_symmetry.space_group_name_H-M   'P 1'
#
loop_
_entity.id
_entity.type
_entity.pdbx_description
1 polymer ?
#
loop_
_entity_poly.entity_id
_entity_poly.type
_entity_poly.pdbx_seq_one_letter_code
_entity_poly.pdbx_strand_id
1 'polypeptide(L)'
;GEFKQALERFKKSGGVDESYRALLQHRAGETEKAIKAAQKHVEKRTGEVHPLATYIQLLWEAEKKDEAKAAFEKLRVLSATVDLASPVFTRLTPIAKSLGLPEDWRVVSAPADDIGRRPALDDLGPFRWQPLTAPEWDLETADGKRLSLSQFKGRPVVLIFYLGYGCLHCAEQLQAFAPMAAEFEKAGLAMCAISTDKPEDLKKSVENYDKGNLPIPLAANASLDVFKAYRAFDDFEQQPLHGTFLIDERGLVRWQDISYEPFMDPKFVLSEAARLLGQSRSEVNLAAGK
;
A
#
# COMPACT_ATOMS: atom_id res chain seq x y z
N GLY A 1 -15.39 -1.90 -38.00
CA GLY A 1 -14.51 -2.83 -37.55
C GLY A 1 -14.21 -2.85 -36.06
N GLU A 2 -13.11 -3.44 -35.72
CA GLU A 2 -12.69 -3.74 -34.33
C GLU A 2 -12.64 -2.51 -33.40
N PHE A 3 -12.18 -1.35 -33.89
CA PHE A 3 -12.11 -0.14 -33.09
C PHE A 3 -13.49 0.38 -32.66
N LYS A 4 -14.52 0.23 -33.49
CA LYS A 4 -15.89 0.60 -33.12
C LYS A 4 -16.44 -0.34 -32.04
N GLN A 5 -16.16 -1.63 -32.15
CA GLN A 5 -16.56 -2.61 -31.11
C GLN A 5 -15.82 -2.37 -29.79
N ALA A 6 -14.52 -2.08 -29.84
CA ALA A 6 -13.74 -1.70 -28.68
C ALA A 6 -14.34 -0.47 -27.99
N LEU A 7 -14.66 0.58 -28.76
CA LEU A 7 -15.27 1.80 -28.23
C LEU A 7 -16.62 1.56 -27.54
N GLU A 8 -17.47 0.70 -28.10
CA GLU A 8 -18.74 0.32 -27.48
C GLU A 8 -18.54 -0.48 -26.17
N ARG A 9 -17.54 -1.35 -26.10
CA ARG A 9 -17.19 -2.04 -24.86
C ARG A 9 -16.70 -1.06 -23.79
N PHE A 10 -15.87 -0.09 -24.16
CA PHE A 10 -15.40 0.95 -23.26
C PHE A 10 -16.50 1.83 -22.69
N LYS A 11 -17.53 2.13 -23.48
CA LYS A 11 -18.72 2.87 -22.97
C LYS A 11 -19.45 2.13 -21.84
N LYS A 12 -19.36 0.79 -21.83
CA LYS A 12 -20.07 -0.07 -20.87
C LYS A 12 -19.25 -0.37 -19.62
N SER A 13 -17.92 -0.33 -19.69
CA SER A 13 -17.04 -0.82 -18.62
C SER A 13 -16.75 0.22 -17.52
N GLY A 14 -16.94 1.51 -17.76
CA GLY A 14 -16.50 2.55 -16.83
C GLY A 14 -14.98 2.58 -16.59
N GLY A 15 -14.43 3.68 -16.07
CA GLY A 15 -13.03 3.74 -15.61
C GLY A 15 -11.93 3.72 -16.67
N VAL A 16 -12.25 3.97 -17.93
CA VAL A 16 -11.26 4.01 -19.00
C VAL A 16 -10.58 5.38 -19.06
N ASP A 17 -9.26 5.38 -19.24
CA ASP A 17 -8.48 6.59 -19.51
C ASP A 17 -9.02 7.36 -20.71
N GLU A 18 -9.38 8.63 -20.51
CA GLU A 18 -10.00 9.50 -21.49
C GLU A 18 -9.11 9.73 -22.73
N SER A 19 -7.79 9.77 -22.53
CA SER A 19 -6.83 9.96 -23.63
C SER A 19 -6.82 8.77 -24.53
N TYR A 20 -6.82 7.56 -23.95
CA TYR A 20 -6.86 6.32 -24.70
C TYR A 20 -8.19 6.15 -25.45
N ARG A 21 -9.30 6.53 -24.80
CA ARG A 21 -10.62 6.55 -25.43
C ARG A 21 -10.64 7.47 -26.66
N ALA A 22 -10.04 8.67 -26.55
CA ALA A 22 -9.96 9.59 -27.67
C ALA A 22 -9.16 9.02 -28.85
N LEU A 23 -8.03 8.34 -28.57
CA LEU A 23 -7.26 7.67 -29.61
C LEU A 23 -8.08 6.57 -30.33
N LEU A 24 -8.85 5.78 -29.59
CA LEU A 24 -9.75 4.80 -30.19
C LEU A 24 -10.88 5.43 -31.00
N GLN A 25 -11.42 6.57 -30.56
CA GLN A 25 -12.43 7.33 -31.33
C GLN A 25 -11.87 7.78 -32.68
N HIS A 26 -10.66 8.29 -32.71
CA HIS A 26 -9.99 8.64 -33.97
C HIS A 26 -9.89 7.44 -34.90
N ARG A 27 -9.36 6.31 -34.40
CA ARG A 27 -9.20 5.07 -35.18
C ARG A 27 -10.55 4.45 -35.62
N ALA A 28 -11.62 4.79 -34.92
CA ALA A 28 -13.00 4.45 -35.32
C ALA A 28 -13.60 5.38 -36.37
N GLY A 29 -12.88 6.46 -36.77
CA GLY A 29 -13.27 7.44 -37.78
C GLY A 29 -13.92 8.72 -37.22
N GLU A 30 -13.94 8.91 -35.90
CA GLU A 30 -14.51 10.10 -35.23
C GLU A 30 -13.42 11.14 -34.91
N THR A 31 -12.55 11.48 -35.86
CA THR A 31 -11.30 12.24 -35.64
C THR A 31 -11.52 13.60 -34.96
N GLU A 32 -12.39 14.45 -35.47
CA GLU A 32 -12.60 15.80 -34.92
C GLU A 32 -13.14 15.77 -33.48
N LYS A 33 -14.01 14.82 -33.20
CA LYS A 33 -14.57 14.60 -31.87
C LYS A 33 -13.49 14.10 -30.90
N ALA A 34 -12.64 13.20 -31.37
CA ALA A 34 -11.50 12.65 -30.61
C ALA A 34 -10.49 13.74 -30.23
N ILE A 35 -10.10 14.58 -31.17
CA ILE A 35 -9.17 15.69 -30.95
C ILE A 35 -9.75 16.67 -29.90
N LYS A 36 -11.01 17.06 -30.04
CA LYS A 36 -11.65 17.98 -29.12
C LYS A 36 -11.75 17.41 -27.70
N ALA A 37 -12.04 16.11 -27.59
CA ALA A 37 -12.10 15.42 -26.30
C ALA A 37 -10.71 15.33 -25.65
N ALA A 38 -9.69 14.93 -26.41
CA ALA A 38 -8.31 14.82 -25.91
C ALA A 38 -7.74 16.19 -25.52
N GLN A 39 -7.98 17.23 -26.31
CA GLN A 39 -7.57 18.59 -25.99
C GLN A 39 -8.17 19.04 -24.65
N LYS A 40 -9.47 18.91 -24.48
CA LYS A 40 -10.15 19.25 -23.22
C LYS A 40 -9.62 18.46 -22.04
N HIS A 41 -9.21 17.22 -22.26
CA HIS A 41 -8.64 16.37 -21.21
C HIS A 41 -7.25 16.87 -20.79
N VAL A 42 -6.37 17.19 -21.75
CA VAL A 42 -5.05 17.79 -21.51
C VAL A 42 -5.17 19.15 -20.80
N GLU A 43 -6.13 19.99 -21.20
CA GLU A 43 -6.36 21.29 -20.57
C GLU A 43 -6.78 21.19 -19.09
N LYS A 44 -7.50 20.12 -18.72
CA LYS A 44 -7.89 19.85 -17.33
C LYS A 44 -6.77 19.24 -16.49
N ARG A 45 -5.77 18.63 -17.14
CA ARG A 45 -4.69 17.89 -16.52
C ARG A 45 -3.34 18.48 -16.91
N THR A 46 -3.23 19.77 -16.73
CA THR A 46 -1.98 20.53 -17.00
C THR A 46 -0.86 19.97 -16.11
N GLY A 47 0.26 19.60 -16.73
CA GLY A 47 1.39 19.00 -16.04
C GLY A 47 1.43 17.47 -16.04
N GLU A 48 0.38 16.79 -16.49
CA GLU A 48 0.40 15.34 -16.68
C GLU A 48 0.96 14.96 -18.04
N VAL A 49 1.99 14.12 -18.05
CA VAL A 49 2.71 13.74 -19.29
C VAL A 49 1.96 12.69 -20.11
N HIS A 50 1.23 11.76 -19.50
CA HIS A 50 0.54 10.68 -20.21
C HIS A 50 -0.60 11.16 -21.12
N PRO A 51 -1.53 12.02 -20.64
CA PRO A 51 -2.56 12.62 -21.50
C PRO A 51 -1.96 13.39 -22.68
N LEU A 52 -0.91 14.17 -22.43
CA LEU A 52 -0.24 14.97 -23.45
C LEU A 52 0.46 14.09 -24.48
N ALA A 53 1.16 13.02 -24.06
CA ALA A 53 1.79 12.06 -24.94
C ALA A 53 0.78 11.36 -25.89
N THR A 54 -0.37 10.96 -25.34
CA THR A 54 -1.43 10.33 -26.15
C THR A 54 -2.09 11.36 -27.10
N TYR A 55 -2.24 12.60 -26.69
CA TYR A 55 -2.73 13.68 -27.54
C TYR A 55 -1.80 13.96 -28.72
N ILE A 56 -0.48 13.97 -28.50
CA ILE A 56 0.51 14.09 -29.56
C ILE A 56 0.39 12.95 -30.58
N GLN A 57 0.27 11.72 -30.12
CA GLN A 57 0.05 10.56 -31.00
C GLN A 57 -1.21 10.72 -31.84
N LEU A 58 -2.32 11.15 -31.22
CA LEU A 58 -3.60 11.39 -31.89
C LEU A 58 -3.47 12.47 -32.98
N LEU A 59 -2.87 13.61 -32.66
CA LEU A 59 -2.65 14.69 -33.61
C LEU A 59 -1.78 14.24 -34.79
N TRP A 60 -0.74 13.46 -34.49
CA TRP A 60 0.14 12.92 -35.52
C TRP A 60 -0.56 11.95 -36.45
N GLU A 61 -1.34 11.01 -35.92
CA GLU A 61 -2.17 10.06 -36.70
C GLU A 61 -3.23 10.80 -37.52
N ALA A 62 -3.74 11.94 -37.04
CA ALA A 62 -4.70 12.79 -37.71
C ALA A 62 -4.08 13.77 -38.74
N GLU A 63 -2.80 13.62 -39.04
CA GLU A 63 -2.02 14.49 -39.96
C GLU A 63 -1.95 15.98 -39.51
N LYS A 64 -2.26 16.31 -38.28
CA LYS A 64 -2.11 17.64 -37.69
C LYS A 64 -0.69 17.86 -37.17
N LYS A 65 0.28 17.85 -38.05
CA LYS A 65 1.72 17.81 -37.75
C LYS A 65 2.20 19.02 -36.96
N ASP A 66 1.73 20.22 -37.25
CA ASP A 66 2.15 21.45 -36.60
C ASP A 66 1.62 21.51 -35.15
N GLU A 67 0.35 21.09 -34.94
CA GLU A 67 -0.24 20.99 -33.63
C GLU A 67 0.46 19.93 -32.78
N ALA A 68 0.79 18.77 -33.39
CA ALA A 68 1.56 17.71 -32.75
C ALA A 68 2.95 18.19 -32.31
N LYS A 69 3.65 18.93 -33.18
CA LYS A 69 4.95 19.54 -32.85
C LYS A 69 4.85 20.51 -31.67
N ALA A 70 3.88 21.41 -31.69
CA ALA A 70 3.67 22.36 -30.59
C ALA A 70 3.35 21.67 -29.26
N ALA A 71 2.55 20.58 -29.30
CA ALA A 71 2.26 19.77 -28.12
C ALA A 71 3.50 18.99 -27.66
N PHE A 72 4.33 18.51 -28.58
CA PHE A 72 5.58 17.80 -28.27
C PHE A 72 6.58 18.68 -27.54
N GLU A 73 6.74 19.94 -27.96
CA GLU A 73 7.62 20.91 -27.26
C GLU A 73 7.20 21.11 -25.79
N LYS A 74 5.89 21.14 -25.51
CA LYS A 74 5.39 21.18 -24.12
C LYS A 74 5.73 19.89 -23.37
N LEU A 75 5.57 18.73 -24.03
CA LEU A 75 5.89 17.44 -23.43
C LEU A 75 7.37 17.34 -23.06
N ARG A 76 8.27 17.80 -23.92
CA ARG A 76 9.70 17.76 -23.68
C ARG A 76 10.11 18.41 -22.37
N VAL A 77 9.51 19.56 -22.05
CA VAL A 77 9.78 20.30 -20.81
C VAL A 77 9.21 19.58 -19.58
N LEU A 78 8.00 19.03 -19.70
CA LEU A 78 7.35 18.33 -18.59
C LEU A 78 7.97 16.96 -18.30
N SER A 79 8.72 16.40 -19.25
CA SER A 79 9.21 15.02 -19.24
C SER A 79 10.62 14.86 -18.67
N ALA A 80 11.18 15.86 -17.99
CA ALA A 80 12.57 15.85 -17.53
C ALA A 80 12.99 14.57 -16.78
N THR A 81 12.06 13.92 -16.06
CA THR A 81 12.32 12.76 -15.21
C THR A 81 11.58 11.49 -15.64
N VAL A 82 10.87 11.48 -16.79
CA VAL A 82 10.12 10.29 -17.23
C VAL A 82 11.06 9.20 -17.74
N ASP A 83 10.63 7.96 -17.62
CA ASP A 83 11.26 6.82 -18.26
C ASP A 83 10.80 6.71 -19.73
N LEU A 84 11.69 7.02 -20.66
CA LEU A 84 11.42 6.95 -22.10
C LEU A 84 11.18 5.52 -22.61
N ALA A 85 11.60 4.48 -21.87
CA ALA A 85 11.34 3.09 -22.21
C ALA A 85 9.88 2.67 -21.93
N SER A 86 9.12 3.49 -21.18
CA SER A 86 7.73 3.18 -20.93
C SER A 86 6.90 3.19 -22.23
N PRO A 87 5.88 2.31 -22.35
CA PRO A 87 5.15 2.11 -23.63
C PRO A 87 4.47 3.37 -24.18
N VAL A 88 4.08 4.32 -23.35
CA VAL A 88 3.44 5.57 -23.78
C VAL A 88 4.43 6.48 -24.50
N PHE A 89 5.69 6.53 -24.05
CA PHE A 89 6.73 7.37 -24.64
C PHE A 89 7.44 6.66 -25.80
N THR A 90 7.65 5.35 -25.71
CA THR A 90 8.21 4.55 -26.81
C THR A 90 7.41 4.71 -28.12
N ARG A 91 6.08 4.84 -28.03
CA ARG A 91 5.22 5.12 -29.19
C ARG A 91 5.48 6.48 -29.84
N LEU A 92 6.06 7.44 -29.14
CA LEU A 92 6.43 8.76 -29.65
C LEU A 92 7.79 8.77 -30.36
N THR A 93 8.61 7.73 -30.22
CA THR A 93 9.94 7.64 -30.84
C THR A 93 9.93 7.89 -32.36
N PRO A 94 9.03 7.31 -33.15
CA PRO A 94 8.95 7.61 -34.58
C PRO A 94 8.57 9.06 -34.89
N ILE A 95 7.73 9.66 -34.03
CA ILE A 95 7.30 11.06 -34.14
C ILE A 95 8.46 11.98 -33.82
N ALA A 96 9.16 11.74 -32.72
CA ALA A 96 10.36 12.50 -32.33
C ALA A 96 11.42 12.48 -33.45
N LYS A 97 11.71 11.32 -34.03
CA LYS A 97 12.62 11.16 -35.13
C LYS A 97 12.19 11.95 -36.37
N SER A 98 10.90 11.93 -36.70
CA SER A 98 10.35 12.68 -37.85
C SER A 98 10.40 14.20 -37.63
N LEU A 99 10.39 14.65 -36.39
CA LEU A 99 10.55 16.05 -35.98
C LEU A 99 12.03 16.47 -35.87
N GLY A 100 12.97 15.57 -36.12
CA GLY A 100 14.43 15.85 -36.04
C GLY A 100 14.91 15.99 -34.57
N LEU A 101 14.20 15.44 -33.60
CA LEU A 101 14.58 15.48 -32.19
C LEU A 101 15.63 14.41 -31.87
N PRO A 102 16.51 14.64 -30.88
CA PRO A 102 17.47 13.63 -30.42
C PRO A 102 16.76 12.39 -29.86
N GLU A 103 17.49 11.30 -29.65
CA GLU A 103 16.96 10.07 -29.07
C GLU A 103 16.41 10.33 -27.67
N ASP A 104 17.18 11.03 -26.84
CA ASP A 104 16.65 11.63 -25.61
C ASP A 104 16.09 13.04 -25.92
N TRP A 105 14.82 13.06 -26.24
CA TRP A 105 14.12 14.29 -26.61
C TRP A 105 13.67 15.15 -25.42
N ARG A 106 13.94 14.72 -24.18
CA ARG A 106 13.59 15.48 -22.97
C ARG A 106 14.39 16.78 -22.88
N VAL A 107 13.79 17.78 -22.30
CA VAL A 107 14.52 18.99 -21.86
C VAL A 107 14.82 18.82 -20.38
N VAL A 108 16.03 18.35 -20.09
CA VAL A 108 16.51 18.24 -18.73
C VAL A 108 17.01 19.61 -18.31
N SER A 109 16.36 20.23 -17.35
CA SER A 109 16.88 21.46 -16.72
C SER A 109 18.21 21.14 -16.06
N ALA A 110 19.20 22.00 -16.26
CA ALA A 110 20.41 21.93 -15.45
C ALA A 110 20.01 21.88 -13.96
N PRO A 111 20.68 21.07 -13.13
CA PRO A 111 20.45 21.14 -11.69
C PRO A 111 20.59 22.58 -11.23
N ALA A 112 19.70 23.04 -10.35
CA ALA A 112 19.84 24.37 -9.77
C ALA A 112 21.25 24.47 -9.17
N ASP A 113 21.97 25.53 -9.48
CA ASP A 113 23.34 25.76 -8.97
C ASP A 113 23.36 25.84 -7.44
N ASP A 114 22.25 26.23 -6.86
CA ASP A 114 22.03 26.28 -5.41
C ASP A 114 20.99 25.25 -4.97
N ILE A 115 21.43 24.01 -4.80
CA ILE A 115 20.63 22.95 -4.15
C ILE A 115 20.82 22.93 -2.63
N GLY A 116 21.44 23.97 -2.07
CA GLY A 116 21.82 24.03 -0.69
C GLY A 116 23.01 23.12 -0.34
N ARG A 117 23.49 23.23 0.89
CA ARG A 117 24.57 22.38 1.41
C ARG A 117 24.00 20.97 1.62
N ARG A 118 24.49 20.02 0.87
CA ARG A 118 24.17 18.61 1.12
C ARG A 118 24.73 18.21 2.48
N PRO A 119 23.94 17.60 3.36
CA PRO A 119 24.50 16.97 4.56
C PRO A 119 25.52 15.93 4.14
N ALA A 120 26.56 15.69 4.96
CA ALA A 120 27.49 14.62 4.72
C ALA A 120 26.73 13.28 4.62
N LEU A 121 27.17 12.35 3.75
CA LEU A 121 26.53 11.05 3.64
C LEU A 121 26.49 10.29 4.96
N ASP A 122 27.49 10.51 5.83
CA ASP A 122 27.53 9.94 7.17
C ASP A 122 26.46 10.54 8.11
N ASP A 123 26.09 11.82 7.89
CA ASP A 123 24.97 12.47 8.61
C ASP A 123 23.61 11.99 8.10
N LEU A 124 23.56 11.59 6.82
CA LEU A 124 22.42 10.91 6.20
C LEU A 124 22.46 9.41 6.50
N GLY A 125 23.43 8.93 7.27
CA GLY A 125 23.75 7.55 7.55
C GLY A 125 22.54 6.64 7.52
N PRO A 126 22.66 5.33 7.33
CA PRO A 126 21.49 4.49 7.33
C PRO A 126 20.72 4.85 8.58
N PHE A 127 19.53 5.46 8.41
CA PHE A 127 18.63 5.61 9.54
C PHE A 127 18.58 4.23 10.15
N ARG A 128 19.31 4.07 11.26
CA ARG A 128 19.24 2.81 11.99
C ARG A 128 17.80 2.71 12.39
N TRP A 129 17.03 1.95 11.61
CA TRP A 129 15.65 1.69 11.93
C TRP A 129 15.61 1.16 13.35
N GLN A 130 15.06 1.95 14.24
CA GLN A 130 14.84 1.55 15.61
C GLN A 130 13.42 0.97 15.65
N PRO A 131 13.26 -0.28 16.05
CA PRO A 131 11.92 -0.84 16.27
C PRO A 131 11.14 0.06 17.22
N LEU A 132 9.90 0.37 16.87
CA LEU A 132 9.04 1.17 17.73
C LEU A 132 8.70 0.38 19.00
N THR A 133 8.66 1.06 20.13
CA THR A 133 8.08 0.49 21.35
C THR A 133 6.58 0.30 21.13
N ALA A 134 6.07 -0.90 21.38
CA ALA A 134 4.64 -1.19 21.29
C ALA A 134 3.88 -0.35 22.33
N PRO A 135 2.82 0.38 21.95
CA PRO A 135 1.97 1.11 22.88
C PRO A 135 1.38 0.18 23.95
N GLU A 136 1.45 0.59 25.21
CA GLU A 136 0.86 -0.17 26.32
C GLU A 136 -0.67 -0.13 26.25
N TRP A 137 -1.29 -1.23 26.63
CA TRP A 137 -2.74 -1.36 26.74
C TRP A 137 -3.13 -2.31 27.87
N ASP A 138 -4.35 -2.13 28.38
CA ASP A 138 -4.97 -2.99 29.38
C ASP A 138 -6.48 -3.03 29.13
N LEU A 139 -6.99 -4.17 28.67
CA LEU A 139 -8.33 -4.33 28.13
C LEU A 139 -9.08 -5.48 28.82
N GLU A 140 -10.41 -5.46 28.72
CA GLU A 140 -11.28 -6.51 29.24
C GLU A 140 -11.44 -7.64 28.21
N THR A 141 -11.39 -8.87 28.68
CA THR A 141 -11.64 -10.09 27.91
C THR A 141 -13.10 -10.51 27.97
N ALA A 142 -13.49 -11.48 27.11
CA ALA A 142 -14.86 -12.01 27.06
C ALA A 142 -15.35 -12.60 28.40
N ASP A 143 -14.44 -13.09 29.26
CA ASP A 143 -14.77 -13.66 30.59
C ASP A 143 -14.67 -12.63 31.74
N GLY A 144 -14.53 -11.35 31.41
CA GLY A 144 -14.47 -10.25 32.37
C GLY A 144 -13.13 -10.06 33.07
N LYS A 145 -12.10 -10.80 32.65
CA LYS A 145 -10.73 -10.60 33.15
C LYS A 145 -10.03 -9.44 32.43
N ARG A 146 -8.86 -9.09 32.94
CA ARG A 146 -7.97 -8.10 32.29
C ARG A 146 -6.87 -8.82 31.54
N LEU A 147 -6.64 -8.34 30.31
CA LEU A 147 -5.49 -8.71 29.48
C LEU A 147 -4.71 -7.45 29.16
N SER A 148 -3.39 -7.48 29.31
CA SER A 148 -2.55 -6.31 29.04
C SER A 148 -1.25 -6.70 28.35
N LEU A 149 -0.65 -5.76 27.63
CA LEU A 149 0.65 -5.97 26.99
C LEU A 149 1.73 -6.32 28.02
N SER A 150 1.66 -5.73 29.21
CA SER A 150 2.64 -5.98 30.30
C SER A 150 2.71 -7.44 30.74
N GLN A 151 1.65 -8.24 30.55
CA GLN A 151 1.64 -9.68 30.87
C GLN A 151 2.53 -10.50 29.93
N PHE A 152 2.93 -9.94 28.78
CA PHE A 152 3.82 -10.58 27.82
C PHE A 152 5.28 -10.12 27.96
N LYS A 153 5.62 -9.32 28.96
CA LYS A 153 7.02 -8.92 29.21
C LYS A 153 7.93 -10.15 29.37
N GLY A 154 9.03 -10.17 28.64
CA GLY A 154 9.95 -11.31 28.62
C GLY A 154 9.53 -12.44 27.68
N ARG A 155 8.43 -12.31 26.98
CA ARG A 155 7.93 -13.28 26.02
C ARG A 155 7.41 -12.58 24.76
N PRO A 156 7.89 -12.94 23.55
CA PRO A 156 7.36 -12.35 22.33
C PRO A 156 5.88 -12.70 22.12
N VAL A 157 5.13 -11.78 21.51
CA VAL A 157 3.70 -11.94 21.27
C VAL A 157 3.33 -11.57 19.83
N VAL A 158 2.44 -12.35 19.22
CA VAL A 158 1.71 -11.99 18.02
C VAL A 158 0.39 -11.37 18.44
N LEU A 159 0.23 -10.10 18.15
CA LEU A 159 -0.96 -9.30 18.46
C LEU A 159 -1.77 -9.07 17.18
N ILE A 160 -3.04 -9.48 17.18
CA ILE A 160 -3.95 -9.36 16.04
C ILE A 160 -5.02 -8.32 16.36
N PHE A 161 -5.23 -7.35 15.48
CA PHE A 161 -6.34 -6.40 15.50
C PHE A 161 -7.39 -6.83 14.48
N TYR A 162 -8.64 -7.02 14.92
CA TYR A 162 -9.72 -7.44 14.05
C TYR A 162 -11.01 -6.63 14.30
N LEU A 163 -11.89 -6.57 13.31
CA LEU A 163 -13.03 -5.64 13.29
C LEU A 163 -14.28 -6.14 14.02
N GLY A 164 -14.16 -7.22 14.81
CA GLY A 164 -15.21 -7.68 15.70
C GLY A 164 -16.14 -8.75 15.16
N TYR A 165 -17.16 -9.06 15.96
CA TYR A 165 -18.18 -10.03 15.62
C TYR A 165 -19.00 -9.60 14.40
N GLY A 166 -19.17 -10.49 13.43
CA GLY A 166 -19.90 -10.17 12.19
C GLY A 166 -18.98 -9.83 11.01
N CYS A 167 -17.68 -9.64 11.24
CA CYS A 167 -16.69 -9.54 10.18
C CYS A 167 -16.27 -10.95 9.73
N LEU A 168 -16.69 -11.38 8.53
CA LEU A 168 -16.41 -12.72 8.01
C LEU A 168 -14.90 -12.96 7.84
N HIS A 169 -14.18 -12.02 7.25
CA HIS A 169 -12.72 -12.12 7.04
C HIS A 169 -11.95 -12.18 8.36
N CYS A 170 -12.45 -11.53 9.42
CA CYS A 170 -11.88 -11.63 10.76
C CYS A 170 -12.03 -13.04 11.34
N ALA A 171 -13.20 -13.65 11.15
CA ALA A 171 -13.44 -15.05 11.57
C ALA A 171 -12.51 -16.00 10.81
N GLU A 172 -12.32 -15.81 9.52
CA GLU A 172 -11.39 -16.58 8.70
C GLU A 172 -9.94 -16.41 9.18
N GLN A 173 -9.51 -15.20 9.55
CA GLN A 173 -8.19 -14.96 10.12
C GLN A 173 -7.99 -15.74 11.42
N LEU A 174 -8.92 -15.62 12.36
CA LEU A 174 -8.85 -16.36 13.64
C LEU A 174 -8.85 -17.87 13.41
N GLN A 175 -9.64 -18.38 12.43
CA GLN A 175 -9.66 -19.78 12.03
C GLN A 175 -8.34 -20.23 11.37
N ALA A 176 -7.61 -19.36 10.68
CA ALA A 176 -6.31 -19.66 10.13
C ALA A 176 -5.21 -19.73 11.21
N PHE A 177 -5.24 -18.81 12.19
CA PHE A 177 -4.22 -18.73 13.24
C PHE A 177 -4.45 -19.72 14.39
N ALA A 178 -5.68 -19.96 14.80
CA ALA A 178 -5.99 -20.78 15.97
C ALA A 178 -5.47 -22.22 15.90
N PRO A 179 -5.54 -22.96 14.77
CA PRO A 179 -4.96 -24.30 14.69
C PRO A 179 -3.46 -24.34 14.90
N MET A 180 -2.76 -23.23 14.65
CA MET A 180 -1.31 -23.11 14.83
C MET A 180 -0.89 -22.61 16.21
N ALA A 181 -1.84 -22.37 17.13
CA ALA A 181 -1.54 -21.85 18.46
C ALA A 181 -0.49 -22.68 19.22
N ALA A 182 -0.57 -24.01 19.13
CA ALA A 182 0.40 -24.91 19.74
C ALA A 182 1.81 -24.79 19.12
N GLU A 183 1.91 -24.49 17.83
CA GLU A 183 3.19 -24.28 17.14
C GLU A 183 3.83 -22.95 17.55
N PHE A 184 3.04 -21.87 17.66
CA PHE A 184 3.50 -20.60 18.20
C PHE A 184 3.96 -20.74 19.66
N GLU A 185 3.17 -21.41 20.51
CA GLU A 185 3.53 -21.71 21.89
C GLU A 185 4.87 -22.47 22.00
N LYS A 186 5.03 -23.54 21.19
CA LYS A 186 6.27 -24.31 21.13
C LYS A 186 7.47 -23.47 20.66
N ALA A 187 7.24 -22.47 19.81
CA ALA A 187 8.25 -21.50 19.39
C ALA A 187 8.53 -20.40 20.44
N GLY A 188 7.86 -20.44 21.59
CA GLY A 188 7.98 -19.43 22.66
C GLY A 188 7.19 -18.15 22.42
N LEU A 189 6.30 -18.13 21.43
CA LEU A 189 5.46 -17.00 21.07
C LEU A 189 4.09 -17.09 21.74
N ALA A 190 3.63 -16.01 22.36
CA ALA A 190 2.25 -15.86 22.75
C ALA A 190 1.42 -15.34 21.55
N MET A 191 0.12 -15.54 21.61
CA MET A 191 -0.83 -14.89 20.70
C MET A 191 -1.97 -14.27 21.49
N CYS A 192 -2.47 -13.12 21.05
CA CYS A 192 -3.72 -12.53 21.51
C CYS A 192 -4.33 -11.68 20.40
N ALA A 193 -5.63 -11.37 20.52
CA ALA A 193 -6.30 -10.52 19.56
C ALA A 193 -7.13 -9.44 20.25
N ILE A 194 -7.19 -8.24 19.62
CA ILE A 194 -7.95 -7.08 20.08
C ILE A 194 -9.05 -6.81 19.08
N SER A 195 -10.28 -6.71 19.59
CA SER A 195 -11.50 -6.51 18.80
C SER A 195 -12.02 -5.08 18.95
N THR A 196 -12.73 -4.59 17.93
CA THR A 196 -13.56 -3.38 18.05
C THR A 196 -14.83 -3.60 18.86
N ASP A 197 -15.13 -4.84 19.25
CA ASP A 197 -16.32 -5.18 20.03
C ASP A 197 -16.29 -4.61 21.45
N LYS A 198 -17.48 -4.53 22.02
CA LYS A 198 -17.64 -4.44 23.48
C LYS A 198 -17.45 -5.82 24.12
N PRO A 199 -17.16 -5.90 25.42
CA PRO A 199 -16.97 -7.19 26.11
C PRO A 199 -18.14 -8.16 25.95
N GLU A 200 -19.40 -7.67 25.93
CA GLU A 200 -20.59 -8.50 25.75
C GLU A 200 -20.70 -9.13 24.35
N ASP A 201 -20.25 -8.42 23.29
CA ASP A 201 -20.27 -8.94 21.93
C ASP A 201 -19.08 -9.87 21.68
N LEU A 202 -17.96 -9.63 22.35
CA LEU A 202 -16.77 -10.47 22.30
C LEU A 202 -17.08 -11.93 22.72
N LYS A 203 -18.03 -12.14 23.63
CA LYS A 203 -18.52 -13.48 24.01
C LYS A 203 -19.06 -14.26 22.83
N LYS A 204 -19.79 -13.57 21.92
CA LYS A 204 -20.34 -14.20 20.71
C LYS A 204 -19.24 -14.68 19.78
N SER A 205 -18.14 -13.92 19.65
CA SER A 205 -16.97 -14.34 18.86
C SER A 205 -16.35 -15.62 19.41
N VAL A 206 -16.21 -15.73 20.75
CA VAL A 206 -15.68 -16.95 21.39
C VAL A 206 -16.65 -18.12 21.26
N GLU A 207 -17.94 -17.92 21.52
CA GLU A 207 -18.95 -18.97 21.49
C GLU A 207 -19.13 -19.58 20.09
N ASN A 208 -19.01 -18.76 19.05
CA ASN A 208 -19.14 -19.21 17.65
C ASN A 208 -17.89 -19.92 17.11
N TYR A 209 -16.75 -19.78 17.79
CA TYR A 209 -15.54 -20.49 17.41
C TYR A 209 -15.49 -21.89 18.05
N ASP A 210 -15.52 -22.95 17.25
CA ASP A 210 -15.38 -24.36 17.65
C ASP A 210 -15.91 -24.65 19.06
N LYS A 211 -17.18 -24.34 19.31
CA LYS A 211 -17.86 -24.54 20.60
C LYS A 211 -17.20 -23.84 21.80
N GLY A 212 -16.56 -22.70 21.55
CA GLY A 212 -15.92 -21.89 22.57
C GLY A 212 -14.46 -22.24 22.87
N ASN A 213 -13.84 -23.09 22.09
CA ASN A 213 -12.45 -23.53 22.28
C ASN A 213 -11.43 -22.68 21.51
N LEU A 214 -11.63 -21.37 21.40
CA LEU A 214 -10.64 -20.49 20.76
C LEU A 214 -9.35 -20.41 21.59
N PRO A 215 -8.20 -20.89 21.08
CA PRO A 215 -6.94 -20.88 21.83
C PRO A 215 -6.25 -19.52 21.86
N ILE A 216 -6.87 -18.48 21.28
CA ILE A 216 -6.35 -17.13 21.21
C ILE A 216 -7.18 -16.25 22.16
N PRO A 217 -6.61 -15.68 23.22
CA PRO A 217 -7.30 -14.73 24.10
C PRO A 217 -7.78 -13.50 23.30
N LEU A 218 -9.03 -13.11 23.50
CA LEU A 218 -9.63 -11.95 22.88
C LEU A 218 -9.84 -10.84 23.89
N ALA A 219 -9.51 -9.60 23.52
CA ALA A 219 -9.73 -8.40 24.32
C ALA A 219 -10.58 -7.37 23.58
N ALA A 220 -11.43 -6.64 24.29
CA ALA A 220 -12.37 -5.66 23.75
C ALA A 220 -11.78 -4.25 23.73
N ASN A 221 -11.86 -3.56 22.59
CA ASN A 221 -11.45 -2.16 22.46
C ASN A 221 -12.48 -1.33 21.67
N ALA A 222 -13.70 -1.24 22.18
CA ALA A 222 -14.78 -0.48 21.52
C ALA A 222 -14.48 1.04 21.43
N SER A 223 -13.58 1.59 22.24
CA SER A 223 -13.12 2.98 22.17
C SER A 223 -12.18 3.24 21.00
N LEU A 224 -11.60 2.21 20.39
CA LEU A 224 -10.62 2.26 19.33
C LEU A 224 -9.31 3.02 19.67
N ASP A 225 -9.09 3.34 20.95
CA ASP A 225 -7.89 4.05 21.39
C ASP A 225 -6.62 3.24 21.18
N VAL A 226 -6.64 1.92 21.40
CA VAL A 226 -5.53 1.02 21.15
C VAL A 226 -5.32 0.83 19.63
N PHE A 227 -6.39 0.71 18.84
CA PHE A 227 -6.30 0.70 17.37
C PHE A 227 -5.58 1.95 16.84
N LYS A 228 -5.94 3.13 17.34
CA LYS A 228 -5.29 4.40 16.97
C LYS A 228 -3.85 4.46 17.45
N ALA A 229 -3.55 4.00 18.64
CA ALA A 229 -2.19 3.98 19.18
C ALA A 229 -1.25 3.09 18.35
N TYR A 230 -1.75 1.97 17.84
CA TYR A 230 -1.03 1.06 16.95
C TYR A 230 -1.12 1.45 15.47
N ARG A 231 -1.80 2.55 15.14
CA ARG A 231 -2.05 2.99 13.77
C ARG A 231 -2.84 1.99 12.91
N ALA A 232 -3.50 1.03 13.54
CA ALA A 232 -4.48 0.15 12.90
C ALA A 232 -5.83 0.88 12.76
N PHE A 233 -5.78 2.11 12.26
CA PHE A 233 -6.91 3.02 12.11
C PHE A 233 -6.67 3.95 10.93
N ASP A 234 -7.65 4.10 10.06
CA ASP A 234 -7.62 5.04 8.95
C ASP A 234 -8.16 6.40 9.43
N ASP A 235 -7.25 7.36 9.58
CA ASP A 235 -7.60 8.73 10.02
C ASP A 235 -8.38 9.50 8.96
N PHE A 236 -8.29 9.12 7.70
CA PHE A 236 -9.01 9.76 6.62
C PHE A 236 -10.46 9.29 6.53
N GLU A 237 -10.67 7.96 6.52
CA GLU A 237 -12.01 7.36 6.48
C GLU A 237 -12.63 7.15 7.85
N GLN A 238 -11.88 7.46 8.92
CA GLN A 238 -12.32 7.36 10.33
C GLN A 238 -12.81 5.95 10.70
N GLN A 239 -12.09 4.92 10.24
CA GLN A 239 -12.45 3.53 10.51
C GLN A 239 -11.26 2.67 10.96
N PRO A 240 -11.50 1.63 11.78
CA PRO A 240 -10.47 0.68 12.17
C PRO A 240 -10.02 -0.18 10.99
N LEU A 241 -8.74 -0.57 11.01
CA LEU A 241 -8.10 -1.47 10.06
C LEU A 241 -7.73 -2.78 10.73
N HIS A 242 -7.55 -3.84 9.94
CA HIS A 242 -6.90 -5.05 10.43
C HIS A 242 -5.42 -4.77 10.69
N GLY A 243 -4.87 -5.43 11.71
CA GLY A 243 -3.46 -5.34 12.04
C GLY A 243 -2.93 -6.65 12.56
N THR A 244 -1.72 -7.02 12.18
CA THR A 244 -1.00 -8.16 12.77
C THR A 244 0.41 -7.70 13.11
N PHE A 245 0.80 -7.84 14.37
CA PHE A 245 2.06 -7.33 14.89
C PHE A 245 2.85 -8.45 15.54
N LEU A 246 4.16 -8.49 15.30
CA LEU A 246 5.11 -9.27 16.08
C LEU A 246 5.83 -8.32 17.04
N ILE A 247 5.67 -8.55 18.33
CA ILE A 247 6.29 -7.77 19.41
C ILE A 247 7.28 -8.68 20.12
N ASP A 248 8.53 -8.22 20.32
CA ASP A 248 9.57 -9.02 20.98
C ASP A 248 9.46 -8.99 22.52
N GLU A 249 10.32 -9.76 23.20
CA GLU A 249 10.36 -9.86 24.67
C GLU A 249 10.64 -8.54 25.39
N ARG A 250 11.15 -7.52 24.66
CA ARG A 250 11.42 -6.17 25.17
C ARG A 250 10.27 -5.21 24.93
N GLY A 251 9.20 -5.66 24.26
CA GLY A 251 8.07 -4.82 23.89
C GLY A 251 8.30 -3.99 22.62
N LEU A 252 9.24 -4.39 21.75
CA LEU A 252 9.52 -3.70 20.50
C LEU A 252 8.77 -4.36 19.33
N VAL A 253 8.13 -3.57 18.49
CA VAL A 253 7.46 -4.04 17.26
C VAL A 253 8.53 -4.43 16.24
N ARG A 254 8.65 -5.71 15.95
CA ARG A 254 9.65 -6.26 15.02
C ARG A 254 9.12 -6.44 13.61
N TRP A 255 7.82 -6.67 13.47
CA TRP A 255 7.13 -6.80 12.21
C TRP A 255 5.67 -6.37 12.38
N GLN A 256 5.09 -5.84 11.33
CA GLN A 256 3.68 -5.48 11.30
C GLN A 256 3.11 -5.55 9.89
N ASP A 257 1.84 -5.89 9.81
CA ASP A 257 0.97 -5.71 8.66
C ASP A 257 -0.26 -4.94 9.11
N ILE A 258 -0.61 -3.86 8.40
CA ILE A 258 -1.82 -3.07 8.65
C ILE A 258 -2.50 -2.87 7.31
N SER A 259 -3.75 -3.33 7.19
CA SER A 259 -4.44 -3.35 5.89
C SER A 259 -5.97 -3.36 6.09
N TYR A 260 -6.71 -3.05 5.01
CA TYR A 260 -8.15 -3.30 4.95
C TYR A 260 -8.50 -4.78 5.00
N GLU A 261 -7.62 -5.63 4.49
CA GLU A 261 -7.78 -7.09 4.53
C GLU A 261 -6.93 -7.68 5.67
N PRO A 262 -7.41 -8.71 6.38
CA PRO A 262 -6.62 -9.35 7.42
C PRO A 262 -5.45 -10.15 6.85
N PHE A 263 -4.34 -10.20 7.58
CA PHE A 263 -3.20 -11.03 7.22
C PHE A 263 -3.52 -12.53 7.43
N MET A 264 -3.41 -13.35 6.39
CA MET A 264 -3.95 -14.72 6.37
C MET A 264 -2.89 -15.82 6.40
N ASP A 265 -1.58 -15.50 6.53
CA ASP A 265 -0.50 -16.51 6.52
C ASP A 265 0.21 -16.65 7.88
N PRO A 266 -0.33 -17.45 8.82
CA PRO A 266 0.31 -17.67 10.11
C PRO A 266 1.66 -18.40 10.01
N LYS A 267 1.90 -19.20 8.96
CA LYS A 267 3.20 -19.85 8.75
C LYS A 267 4.28 -18.87 8.42
N PHE A 268 3.96 -17.86 7.60
CA PHE A 268 4.86 -16.75 7.34
C PHE A 268 5.21 -16.02 8.64
N VAL A 269 4.22 -15.65 9.46
CA VAL A 269 4.47 -14.96 10.75
C VAL A 269 5.37 -15.78 11.65
N LEU A 270 5.17 -17.10 11.73
CA LEU A 270 6.00 -18.00 12.54
C LEU A 270 7.45 -18.04 12.02
N SER A 271 7.65 -18.16 10.71
CA SER A 271 8.97 -18.18 10.09
C SER A 271 9.71 -16.84 10.24
N GLU A 272 8.98 -15.74 10.06
CA GLU A 272 9.54 -14.40 10.18
C GLU A 272 9.86 -14.05 11.65
N ALA A 273 9.05 -14.53 12.60
CA ALA A 273 9.35 -14.43 14.01
C ALA A 273 10.68 -15.14 14.36
N ALA A 274 10.89 -16.36 13.86
CA ALA A 274 12.13 -17.09 14.07
C ALA A 274 13.34 -16.32 13.53
N ARG A 275 13.21 -15.70 12.35
CA ARG A 275 14.27 -14.90 11.73
C ARG A 275 14.56 -13.62 12.52
N LEU A 276 13.55 -12.82 12.85
CA LEU A 276 13.70 -11.51 13.48
C LEU A 276 14.11 -11.61 14.95
N LEU A 277 13.54 -12.54 15.71
CA LEU A 277 13.88 -12.75 17.11
C LEU A 277 15.26 -13.41 17.26
N GLY A 278 15.68 -14.24 16.30
CA GLY A 278 17.04 -14.77 16.24
C GLY A 278 18.10 -13.67 16.04
N GLN A 279 17.82 -12.67 15.20
CA GLN A 279 18.69 -11.50 15.00
C GLN A 279 18.79 -10.64 16.27
N SER A 280 17.67 -10.39 16.96
CA SER A 280 17.66 -9.63 18.23
C SER A 280 18.56 -10.22 19.29
N ARG A 281 18.56 -11.54 19.45
CA ARG A 281 19.43 -12.24 20.41
C ARG A 281 20.90 -12.12 20.06
N SER A 282 21.23 -12.09 18.77
CA SER A 282 22.62 -11.89 18.30
C SER A 282 23.12 -10.47 18.58
N GLU A 283 22.26 -9.46 18.40
CA GLU A 283 22.60 -8.05 18.69
C GLU A 283 22.83 -7.79 20.19
N VAL A 284 22.03 -8.42 21.06
CA VAL A 284 22.22 -8.32 22.52
C VAL A 284 23.53 -8.96 22.97
N ASN A 285 23.88 -10.10 22.40
CA ASN A 285 25.15 -10.78 22.72
C ASN A 285 26.37 -9.98 22.25
N LEU A 286 26.29 -9.27 21.12
CA LEU A 286 27.37 -8.38 20.64
C LEU A 286 27.48 -7.10 21.48
N ALA A 287 26.40 -6.58 22.03
CA ALA A 287 26.41 -5.40 22.91
C ALA A 287 26.88 -5.72 24.34
N ALA A 288 26.61 -6.92 24.84
CA ALA A 288 27.05 -7.40 26.16
C ALA A 288 28.51 -7.85 26.19
N GLY A 289 29.13 -8.07 25.03
CA GLY A 289 30.55 -8.48 24.89
C GLY A 289 31.50 -7.31 24.65
N LYS A 290 31.06 -6.06 24.77
CA LYS A 290 31.87 -4.85 24.81
C LYS A 290 31.84 -4.22 26.19
#